data_489fbda33df455344f7cc5cd90893e6a
#
_entry.id   489fbda33df455344f7cc5cd90893e6a
#
_cell.length_a   1.000
_cell.length_b   1.000
_cell.length_c   1.000
_cell.angle_alpha   90.00
_cell.angle_beta   90.00
_cell.angle_gamma   90.00
#
_symmetry.space_group_name_H-M   'P 1'
#
loop_
_entity.id
_entity.type
_entity.pdbx_description
1 polymer ?
#
loop_
_entity_poly.entity_id
_entity_poly.type
_entity_poly.pdbx_seq_one_letter_code
_entity_poly.pdbx_strand_id
1 'polypeptide(L)'
;MKLFSGVAGAPGIACADVLYFKKDSDSDENNAKEIGIDDAIDAALEKIKNLKEKALSELGEEKAKIFSAYEMLLSDKMLTDPIKKAIESGAAAKTAIQKVTKSMADMLASKNNEYMRQRADDIRYIGELLCEAVVGSKTEFEFPSGDDKYIIAAHELTPVDTMLFDRSRIAGLVTELGGATSHTVILAKSLGIPAVVGISGILESETDTAAYLDGYSGKFIVSPDEKTKAEYDGKIKEEEVLTAQMNEIKGTEAYTADGEKIAVCINIGKPSDMKNAEGEKLDGVGLFRSEFLFSSEKEMPTCDEQTEAYREVIKAASPNYVTIRTLDVGGDKQIKYLNMQKEENPFLGERGIRLMLNNPDVFKTQIRAILIAAADEKVKIMLPMITSLDEIRAAKKIIAEVQAELESGKIAYCKEPLVGIMIETPASAIMADVFAKHADFFSIGTNDLVQYIMAADRGNYQVENLYNPYHPAVIYMLNNIIRAGRDANIEVSVCGDLAANTDFTELLLGMGLKKFSVPQPMASRIKYKISGINLDEARELKYRALAAEDETEVKNILKKIK
;
A
#
# COMPACT_ATOMS: atom_id res chain seq x y z
N MET A 1 -23.74 19.83 17.89
CA MET A 1 -22.58 19.43 17.07
C MET A 1 -21.49 18.88 17.97
N LYS A 2 -20.99 17.67 17.68
CA LYS A 2 -19.76 17.13 18.29
C LYS A 2 -18.74 16.94 17.17
N LEU A 3 -17.54 17.46 17.36
CA LEU A 3 -16.42 17.32 16.45
C LEU A 3 -15.37 16.42 17.07
N PHE A 4 -15.02 15.35 16.38
CA PHE A 4 -13.93 14.46 16.74
C PHE A 4 -12.78 14.62 15.76
N SER A 5 -11.56 14.41 16.23
CA SER A 5 -10.35 14.47 15.41
C SER A 5 -9.52 13.20 15.65
N GLY A 6 -9.06 12.61 14.58
CA GLY A 6 -8.24 11.41 14.56
C GLY A 6 -7.19 11.48 13.44
N VAL A 7 -6.64 10.32 13.13
CA VAL A 7 -5.68 10.17 12.04
C VAL A 7 -6.44 9.99 10.72
N ALA A 8 -6.12 10.82 9.72
CA ALA A 8 -6.62 10.67 8.36
C ALA A 8 -6.10 9.35 7.76
N GLY A 9 -6.99 8.36 7.63
CA GLY A 9 -6.63 7.01 7.19
C GLY A 9 -6.74 6.81 5.68
N ALA A 10 -7.91 7.12 5.13
CA ALA A 10 -8.19 7.05 3.69
C ALA A 10 -8.91 8.33 3.25
N PRO A 11 -8.54 8.90 2.08
CA PRO A 11 -9.09 10.16 1.59
C PRO A 11 -10.55 10.02 1.15
N GLY A 12 -11.27 11.14 1.15
CA GLY A 12 -12.66 11.25 0.73
C GLY A 12 -13.51 11.92 1.80
N ILE A 13 -14.73 12.33 1.42
CA ILE A 13 -15.72 12.90 2.31
C ILE A 13 -17.01 12.09 2.17
N ALA A 14 -17.62 11.68 3.28
CA ALA A 14 -18.90 11.01 3.28
C ALA A 14 -19.89 11.71 4.23
N CYS A 15 -21.16 11.69 3.83
CA CYS A 15 -22.29 12.03 4.70
C CYS A 15 -23.25 10.85 4.68
N ALA A 16 -23.48 10.23 5.84
CA ALA A 16 -24.41 9.11 5.98
C ALA A 16 -24.79 8.91 7.46
N ASP A 17 -25.83 8.12 7.67
CA ASP A 17 -26.19 7.67 9.02
C ASP A 17 -25.07 6.76 9.57
N VAL A 18 -24.95 6.76 10.89
CA VAL A 18 -23.88 6.02 11.58
C VAL A 18 -24.40 4.71 12.13
N LEU A 19 -23.76 3.61 11.76
CA LEU A 19 -23.99 2.31 12.39
C LEU A 19 -22.85 2.01 13.36
N TYR A 20 -23.20 1.81 14.62
CA TYR A 20 -22.25 1.53 15.68
C TYR A 20 -22.03 0.02 15.80
N PHE A 21 -20.85 -0.43 15.39
CA PHE A 21 -20.45 -1.82 15.54
C PHE A 21 -19.87 -2.02 16.94
N LYS A 22 -20.69 -2.58 17.84
CA LYS A 22 -20.28 -2.97 19.18
C LYS A 22 -20.16 -4.49 19.24
N LYS A 23 -19.03 -4.99 19.69
CA LYS A 23 -18.91 -6.40 20.05
C LYS A 23 -19.51 -6.55 21.45
N ASP A 24 -20.55 -7.35 21.56
CA ASP A 24 -21.17 -7.64 22.85
C ASP A 24 -20.20 -8.38 23.77
N SER A 25 -19.39 -7.63 24.52
CA SER A 25 -18.55 -8.20 25.58
C SER A 25 -19.32 -8.47 26.87
N ASP A 26 -20.52 -7.89 27.04
CA ASP A 26 -21.28 -7.85 28.30
C ASP A 26 -22.79 -8.12 28.16
N SER A 27 -23.23 -8.88 27.16
CA SER A 27 -24.63 -9.28 27.14
C SER A 27 -24.93 -10.32 28.23
N ASP A 28 -25.92 -10.01 29.03
CA ASP A 28 -26.46 -10.73 30.19
C ASP A 28 -26.21 -12.24 30.24
N GLU A 29 -25.47 -12.65 31.28
CA GLU A 29 -25.08 -14.04 31.61
C GLU A 29 -26.29 -15.00 31.88
N ASN A 30 -27.52 -14.61 31.66
CA ASN A 30 -28.64 -15.32 32.31
C ASN A 30 -29.43 -16.31 31.43
N ASN A 31 -29.18 -16.51 30.13
CA ASN A 31 -30.04 -17.44 29.35
C ASN A 31 -29.36 -18.25 28.22
N ALA A 32 -28.06 -18.20 28.02
CA ALA A 32 -27.38 -19.00 27.00
C ALA A 32 -26.89 -20.35 27.56
N LYS A 33 -27.23 -21.43 26.88
CA LYS A 33 -26.75 -22.78 27.21
C LYS A 33 -25.31 -22.88 26.76
N GLU A 34 -24.36 -22.75 27.69
CA GLU A 34 -22.92 -22.93 27.39
C GLU A 34 -22.69 -24.30 26.73
N ILE A 35 -22.03 -24.30 25.58
CA ILE A 35 -21.59 -25.54 24.93
C ILE A 35 -20.19 -25.93 25.44
N GLY A 36 -19.83 -27.21 25.29
CA GLY A 36 -18.52 -27.71 25.67
C GLY A 36 -17.40 -27.04 24.87
N ILE A 37 -16.20 -26.95 25.46
CA ILE A 37 -15.07 -26.28 24.78
C ILE A 37 -14.69 -26.96 23.47
N ASP A 38 -14.83 -28.27 23.34
CA ASP A 38 -14.55 -28.99 22.10
C ASP A 38 -15.57 -28.63 21.02
N ASP A 39 -16.85 -28.60 21.36
CA ASP A 39 -17.92 -28.15 20.45
C ASP A 39 -17.74 -26.69 20.04
N ALA A 40 -17.27 -25.84 20.96
CA ALA A 40 -16.98 -24.44 20.68
C ALA A 40 -15.78 -24.27 19.72
N ILE A 41 -14.75 -25.08 19.85
CA ILE A 41 -13.61 -25.09 18.93
C ILE A 41 -14.07 -25.53 17.54
N ASP A 42 -14.89 -26.58 17.44
CA ASP A 42 -15.41 -27.06 16.16
C ASP A 42 -16.31 -26.03 15.49
N ALA A 43 -17.18 -25.35 16.25
CA ALA A 43 -18.03 -24.27 15.74
C ALA A 43 -17.19 -23.07 15.25
N ALA A 44 -16.14 -22.68 16.00
CA ALA A 44 -15.23 -21.63 15.59
C ALA A 44 -14.46 -21.99 14.31
N LEU A 45 -13.99 -23.24 14.18
CA LEU A 45 -13.34 -23.74 12.96
C LEU A 45 -14.28 -23.71 11.75
N GLU A 46 -15.54 -24.08 11.91
CA GLU A 46 -16.52 -24.03 10.83
C GLU A 46 -16.78 -22.57 10.39
N LYS A 47 -16.92 -21.65 11.36
CA LYS A 47 -17.07 -20.21 11.07
C LYS A 47 -15.87 -19.67 10.30
N ILE A 48 -14.64 -20.01 10.69
CA ILE A 48 -13.41 -19.59 9.99
C ILE A 48 -13.33 -20.19 8.58
N LYS A 49 -13.73 -21.45 8.36
CA LYS A 49 -13.76 -22.06 7.02
C LYS A 49 -14.73 -21.34 6.10
N ASN A 50 -15.94 -21.03 6.56
CA ASN A 50 -16.93 -20.28 5.79
C ASN A 50 -16.42 -18.88 5.42
N LEU A 51 -15.78 -18.18 6.37
CA LEU A 51 -15.16 -16.87 6.12
C LEU A 51 -13.98 -16.95 5.13
N LYS A 52 -13.20 -18.02 5.19
CA LYS A 52 -12.09 -18.28 4.25
C LYS A 52 -12.61 -18.48 2.82
N GLU A 53 -13.67 -19.27 2.63
CA GLU A 53 -14.28 -19.49 1.32
C GLU A 53 -14.85 -18.18 0.76
N LYS A 54 -15.53 -17.38 1.59
CA LYS A 54 -15.99 -16.04 1.22
C LYS A 54 -14.83 -15.12 0.85
N ALA A 55 -13.76 -15.11 1.66
CA ALA A 55 -12.57 -14.31 1.38
C ALA A 55 -11.87 -14.73 0.08
N LEU A 56 -11.79 -16.02 -0.22
CA LEU A 56 -11.24 -16.53 -1.47
C LEU A 56 -12.02 -16.02 -2.68
N SER A 57 -13.36 -16.03 -2.61
CA SER A 57 -14.21 -15.59 -3.71
C SER A 57 -14.22 -14.06 -3.91
N GLU A 58 -14.14 -13.27 -2.83
CA GLU A 58 -14.31 -11.82 -2.87
C GLU A 58 -12.98 -11.05 -2.85
N LEU A 59 -11.93 -11.58 -2.19
CA LEU A 59 -10.67 -10.87 -1.91
C LEU A 59 -9.45 -11.52 -2.53
N GLY A 60 -9.59 -12.75 -3.00
CA GLY A 60 -8.50 -13.55 -3.56
C GLY A 60 -7.64 -14.26 -2.50
N GLU A 61 -6.77 -15.14 -2.99
CA GLU A 61 -6.03 -16.13 -2.20
C GLU A 61 -5.11 -15.51 -1.13
N GLU A 62 -4.47 -14.38 -1.43
CA GLU A 62 -3.53 -13.72 -0.52
C GLU A 62 -4.19 -13.22 0.77
N LYS A 63 -5.37 -12.60 0.65
CA LYS A 63 -6.12 -12.13 1.81
C LYS A 63 -6.83 -13.25 2.56
N ALA A 64 -7.13 -14.36 1.89
CA ALA A 64 -7.68 -15.55 2.53
C ALA A 64 -6.66 -16.32 3.39
N LYS A 65 -5.35 -16.10 3.23
CA LYS A 65 -4.30 -16.76 4.03
C LYS A 65 -4.40 -16.49 5.53
N ILE A 66 -4.94 -15.35 5.95
CA ILE A 66 -5.13 -15.04 7.37
C ILE A 66 -6.06 -16.04 8.06
N PHE A 67 -7.10 -16.48 7.37
CA PHE A 67 -8.05 -17.47 7.90
C PHE A 67 -7.39 -18.85 8.05
N SER A 68 -6.42 -19.20 7.18
CA SER A 68 -5.62 -20.42 7.36
C SER A 68 -4.75 -20.36 8.62
N ALA A 69 -4.22 -19.18 8.97
CA ALA A 69 -3.49 -19.00 10.21
C ALA A 69 -4.42 -19.15 11.43
N TYR A 70 -5.65 -18.66 11.34
CA TYR A 70 -6.67 -18.82 12.39
C TYR A 70 -7.10 -20.28 12.57
N GLU A 71 -7.29 -21.03 11.47
CA GLU A 71 -7.53 -22.51 11.53
C GLU A 71 -6.38 -23.21 12.27
N MET A 72 -5.13 -22.83 11.97
CA MET A 72 -3.96 -23.41 12.64
C MET A 72 -3.91 -23.08 14.13
N LEU A 73 -4.21 -21.83 14.51
CA LEU A 73 -4.24 -21.40 15.91
C LEU A 73 -5.33 -22.11 16.72
N LEU A 74 -6.55 -22.26 16.17
CA LEU A 74 -7.64 -22.99 16.79
C LEU A 74 -7.34 -24.49 16.97
N SER A 75 -6.49 -25.04 16.11
CA SER A 75 -6.05 -26.46 16.16
C SER A 75 -4.78 -26.66 16.99
N ASP A 76 -4.14 -25.58 17.45
CA ASP A 76 -2.88 -25.66 18.18
C ASP A 76 -3.10 -26.06 19.64
N LYS A 77 -2.47 -27.16 20.04
CA LYS A 77 -2.49 -27.67 21.41
C LYS A 77 -1.86 -26.70 22.42
N MET A 78 -0.93 -25.83 21.97
CA MET A 78 -0.37 -24.80 22.86
C MET A 78 -1.42 -23.79 23.32
N LEU A 79 -2.46 -23.56 22.54
CA LEU A 79 -3.59 -22.71 22.91
C LEU A 79 -4.70 -23.50 23.60
N THR A 80 -5.11 -24.63 23.01
CA THR A 80 -6.31 -25.36 23.44
C THR A 80 -6.11 -26.18 24.73
N ASP A 81 -4.94 -26.82 24.92
CA ASP A 81 -4.68 -27.62 26.12
C ASP A 81 -4.67 -26.80 27.43
N PRO A 82 -4.05 -25.61 27.50
CA PRO A 82 -4.15 -24.76 28.70
C PRO A 82 -5.57 -24.32 29.02
N ILE A 83 -6.41 -24.04 28.00
CA ILE A 83 -7.81 -23.69 28.19
C ILE A 83 -8.58 -24.88 28.79
N LYS A 84 -8.45 -26.08 28.21
CA LYS A 84 -9.07 -27.32 28.69
C LYS A 84 -8.68 -27.63 30.14
N LYS A 85 -7.38 -27.53 30.45
CA LYS A 85 -6.89 -27.75 31.83
C LYS A 85 -7.46 -26.75 32.83
N ALA A 86 -7.62 -25.49 32.44
CA ALA A 86 -8.22 -24.49 33.33
C ALA A 86 -9.70 -24.81 33.60
N ILE A 87 -10.44 -25.26 32.58
CA ILE A 87 -11.84 -25.70 32.73
C ILE A 87 -11.95 -26.94 33.61
N GLU A 88 -11.11 -27.96 33.37
CA GLU A 88 -11.03 -29.18 34.21
C GLU A 88 -10.71 -28.85 35.67
N SER A 89 -9.97 -27.75 35.91
CA SER A 89 -9.66 -27.28 37.28
C SER A 89 -10.79 -26.45 37.90
N GLY A 90 -11.94 -26.35 37.25
CA GLY A 90 -13.14 -25.69 37.78
C GLY A 90 -13.35 -24.24 37.38
N ALA A 91 -12.58 -23.71 36.42
CA ALA A 91 -12.83 -22.37 35.87
C ALA A 91 -14.00 -22.39 34.88
N ALA A 92 -14.83 -21.34 34.88
CA ALA A 92 -15.81 -21.13 33.82
C ALA A 92 -15.14 -21.04 32.44
N ALA A 93 -15.74 -21.60 31.40
CA ALA A 93 -15.12 -21.71 30.09
C ALA A 93 -14.72 -20.33 29.51
N LYS A 94 -15.61 -19.34 29.57
CA LYS A 94 -15.31 -17.95 29.17
C LYS A 94 -14.09 -17.37 29.89
N THR A 95 -14.02 -17.55 31.22
CA THR A 95 -12.89 -17.05 32.04
C THR A 95 -11.58 -17.75 31.72
N ALA A 96 -11.61 -19.07 31.48
CA ALA A 96 -10.46 -19.86 31.09
C ALA A 96 -9.90 -19.40 29.74
N ILE A 97 -10.75 -19.22 28.73
CA ILE A 97 -10.40 -18.73 27.40
C ILE A 97 -9.74 -17.35 27.52
N GLN A 98 -10.43 -16.39 28.13
CA GLN A 98 -9.95 -15.01 28.29
C GLN A 98 -8.58 -14.94 28.99
N LYS A 99 -8.40 -15.70 30.06
CA LYS A 99 -7.14 -15.70 30.83
C LYS A 99 -5.96 -16.27 30.03
N VAL A 100 -6.18 -17.37 29.31
CA VAL A 100 -5.12 -18.03 28.53
C VAL A 100 -4.75 -17.18 27.32
N THR A 101 -5.74 -16.75 26.53
CA THR A 101 -5.49 -15.95 25.31
C THR A 101 -4.87 -14.60 25.66
N LYS A 102 -5.34 -13.92 26.71
CA LYS A 102 -4.72 -12.68 27.19
C LYS A 102 -3.26 -12.88 27.60
N SER A 103 -2.96 -13.91 28.38
CA SER A 103 -1.59 -14.21 28.81
C SER A 103 -0.66 -14.46 27.63
N MET A 104 -1.12 -15.21 26.62
CA MET A 104 -0.34 -15.49 25.41
C MET A 104 -0.16 -14.25 24.55
N ALA A 105 -1.21 -13.45 24.38
CA ALA A 105 -1.16 -12.22 23.62
C ALA A 105 -0.21 -11.20 24.28
N ASP A 106 -0.27 -11.02 25.59
CA ASP A 106 0.59 -10.10 26.33
C ASP A 106 2.08 -10.53 26.26
N MET A 107 2.34 -11.84 26.28
CA MET A 107 3.69 -12.38 26.10
C MET A 107 4.25 -12.09 24.71
N LEU A 108 3.42 -12.17 23.67
CA LEU A 108 3.84 -11.85 22.30
C LEU A 108 3.98 -10.33 22.11
N ALA A 109 3.05 -9.54 22.63
CA ALA A 109 3.08 -8.08 22.55
C ALA A 109 4.29 -7.46 23.27
N SER A 110 4.80 -8.12 24.32
CA SER A 110 6.01 -7.68 25.05
C SER A 110 7.30 -7.78 24.21
N LYS A 111 7.28 -8.56 23.14
CA LYS A 111 8.41 -8.65 22.22
C LYS A 111 8.40 -7.44 21.27
N ASN A 112 9.49 -6.71 21.22
CA ASN A 112 9.61 -5.46 20.45
C ASN A 112 9.70 -5.75 18.92
N ASN A 113 8.66 -6.39 18.37
CA ASN A 113 8.57 -6.80 16.97
C ASN A 113 7.11 -6.65 16.51
N GLU A 114 6.89 -5.91 15.45
CA GLU A 114 5.56 -5.64 14.88
C GLU A 114 4.82 -6.93 14.46
N TYR A 115 5.53 -7.88 13.88
CA TYR A 115 4.97 -9.20 13.57
C TYR A 115 4.41 -9.92 14.80
N MET A 116 5.12 -9.83 15.94
CA MET A 116 4.65 -10.43 17.20
C MET A 116 3.45 -9.70 17.79
N ARG A 117 3.35 -8.38 17.59
CA ARG A 117 2.16 -7.60 17.98
C ARG A 117 0.94 -8.03 17.15
N GLN A 118 1.10 -8.15 15.82
CA GLN A 118 0.02 -8.66 14.96
C GLN A 118 -0.42 -10.07 15.39
N ARG A 119 0.53 -10.95 15.75
CA ARG A 119 0.19 -12.28 16.28
C ARG A 119 -0.50 -12.24 17.63
N ALA A 120 -0.19 -11.26 18.46
CA ALA A 120 -0.92 -11.03 19.71
C ALA A 120 -2.40 -10.67 19.43
N ASP A 121 -2.64 -9.85 18.42
CA ASP A 121 -4.00 -9.46 18.02
C ASP A 121 -4.76 -10.65 17.43
N ASP A 122 -4.10 -11.50 16.63
CA ASP A 122 -4.67 -12.76 16.13
C ASP A 122 -5.14 -13.66 17.29
N ILE A 123 -4.33 -13.80 18.36
CA ILE A 123 -4.69 -14.61 19.55
C ILE A 123 -5.85 -13.98 20.32
N ARG A 124 -5.90 -12.66 20.46
CA ARG A 124 -7.03 -11.97 21.10
C ARG A 124 -8.31 -12.26 20.34
N TYR A 125 -8.27 -12.12 19.00
CA TYR A 125 -9.41 -12.42 18.15
C TYR A 125 -9.90 -13.88 18.30
N ILE A 126 -8.97 -14.86 18.27
CA ILE A 126 -9.33 -16.27 18.49
C ILE A 126 -9.96 -16.48 19.87
N GLY A 127 -9.48 -15.78 20.89
CA GLY A 127 -10.07 -15.81 22.23
C GLY A 127 -11.52 -15.28 22.24
N GLU A 128 -11.77 -14.17 21.56
CA GLU A 128 -13.13 -13.61 21.40
C GLU A 128 -14.05 -14.59 20.67
N LEU A 129 -13.58 -15.15 19.56
CA LEU A 129 -14.33 -16.12 18.76
C LEU A 129 -14.72 -17.38 19.57
N LEU A 130 -13.80 -17.90 20.38
CA LEU A 130 -14.09 -19.03 21.26
C LEU A 130 -15.07 -18.65 22.37
N CYS A 131 -14.96 -17.45 22.95
CA CYS A 131 -15.93 -16.95 23.93
C CYS A 131 -17.35 -16.84 23.33
N GLU A 132 -17.47 -16.28 22.12
CA GLU A 132 -18.74 -16.21 21.37
C GLU A 132 -19.31 -17.61 21.13
N ALA A 133 -18.48 -18.55 20.69
CA ALA A 133 -18.90 -19.93 20.43
C ALA A 133 -19.40 -20.63 21.69
N VAL A 134 -18.71 -20.49 22.84
CA VAL A 134 -19.12 -21.08 24.12
C VAL A 134 -20.46 -20.55 24.59
N VAL A 135 -20.71 -19.25 24.44
CA VAL A 135 -21.97 -18.60 24.87
C VAL A 135 -23.09 -18.82 23.86
N GLY A 136 -22.78 -19.24 22.63
CA GLY A 136 -23.75 -19.42 21.57
C GLY A 136 -24.33 -18.10 21.04
N SER A 137 -23.63 -16.98 21.30
CA SER A 137 -24.02 -15.68 20.76
C SER A 137 -23.60 -15.61 19.28
N LYS A 138 -24.51 -15.21 18.43
CA LYS A 138 -24.20 -14.89 17.03
C LYS A 138 -23.97 -13.39 16.94
N THR A 139 -22.75 -12.97 16.70
CA THR A 139 -22.49 -11.59 16.27
C THR A 139 -22.90 -11.50 14.79
N GLU A 140 -24.20 -11.34 14.54
CA GLU A 140 -24.72 -10.99 13.22
C GLU A 140 -24.81 -9.46 13.17
N PHE A 141 -24.00 -8.84 12.34
CA PHE A 141 -24.16 -7.43 12.01
C PHE A 141 -25.10 -7.33 10.82
N GLU A 142 -26.30 -6.83 11.08
CA GLU A 142 -27.30 -6.62 10.05
C GLU A 142 -27.41 -5.15 9.70
N PHE A 143 -27.29 -4.85 8.41
CA PHE A 143 -27.64 -3.53 7.92
C PHE A 143 -29.19 -3.35 7.98
N PRO A 144 -29.67 -2.15 8.30
CA PRO A 144 -31.11 -1.85 8.16
C PRO A 144 -31.61 -2.19 6.76
N SER A 145 -32.92 -2.51 6.64
CA SER A 145 -33.52 -2.85 5.35
C SER A 145 -33.39 -1.71 4.35
N GLY A 146 -33.00 -2.00 3.10
CA GLY A 146 -32.85 -1.00 2.03
C GLY A 146 -31.43 -0.99 1.46
N ASP A 147 -31.15 -0.03 0.56
CA ASP A 147 -29.87 0.12 -0.16
C ASP A 147 -29.04 1.31 0.35
N ASP A 148 -29.43 1.91 1.47
CA ASP A 148 -28.75 3.08 2.04
C ASP A 148 -27.33 2.73 2.48
N LYS A 149 -26.43 3.70 2.34
CA LYS A 149 -25.05 3.58 2.78
C LYS A 149 -24.86 4.18 4.17
N TYR A 150 -23.94 3.60 4.94
CA TYR A 150 -23.70 3.95 6.34
C TYR A 150 -22.22 4.21 6.61
N ILE A 151 -21.94 5.10 7.56
CA ILE A 151 -20.62 5.20 8.18
C ILE A 151 -20.57 4.17 9.31
N ILE A 152 -19.62 3.25 9.27
CA ILE A 152 -19.43 2.26 10.33
C ILE A 152 -18.51 2.83 11.39
N ALA A 153 -19.03 2.95 12.62
CA ALA A 153 -18.27 3.38 13.80
C ALA A 153 -17.98 2.17 14.70
N ALA A 154 -16.73 1.91 15.02
CA ALA A 154 -16.30 0.77 15.82
C ALA A 154 -15.18 1.13 16.79
N HIS A 155 -14.98 0.33 17.82
CA HIS A 155 -13.77 0.43 18.66
C HIS A 155 -12.52 0.08 17.84
N GLU A 156 -12.57 -1.07 17.19
CA GLU A 156 -11.56 -1.58 16.25
C GLU A 156 -12.25 -2.49 15.25
N LEU A 157 -11.72 -2.58 14.02
CA LEU A 157 -12.21 -3.51 13.00
C LEU A 157 -11.10 -4.49 12.62
N THR A 158 -11.37 -5.77 12.86
CA THR A 158 -10.52 -6.86 12.40
C THR A 158 -10.83 -7.22 10.93
N PRO A 159 -9.93 -7.95 10.24
CA PRO A 159 -10.21 -8.46 8.89
C PRO A 159 -11.50 -9.28 8.82
N VAL A 160 -11.86 -9.98 9.88
CA VAL A 160 -13.05 -10.81 9.96
C VAL A 160 -14.32 -9.95 10.09
N ASP A 161 -14.28 -8.94 10.96
CA ASP A 161 -15.42 -8.01 11.12
C ASP A 161 -15.76 -7.38 9.76
N THR A 162 -14.74 -7.05 8.99
CA THR A 162 -14.93 -6.46 7.65
C THR A 162 -15.53 -7.40 6.62
N MET A 163 -15.50 -8.72 6.84
CA MET A 163 -16.16 -9.73 6.01
C MET A 163 -17.65 -9.89 6.34
N LEU A 164 -18.09 -9.42 7.50
CA LEU A 164 -19.50 -9.42 7.89
C LEU A 164 -20.28 -8.30 7.20
N PHE A 165 -19.59 -7.26 6.72
CA PHE A 165 -20.24 -6.10 6.13
C PHE A 165 -20.57 -6.30 4.65
N ASP A 166 -21.74 -5.82 4.25
CA ASP A 166 -22.04 -5.56 2.84
C ASP A 166 -21.28 -4.29 2.41
N ARG A 167 -20.20 -4.50 1.64
CA ARG A 167 -19.29 -3.44 1.21
C ARG A 167 -19.95 -2.36 0.36
N SER A 168 -20.99 -2.72 -0.40
CA SER A 168 -21.73 -1.77 -1.24
C SER A 168 -22.46 -0.72 -0.40
N ARG A 169 -22.71 -1.04 0.87
CA ARG A 169 -23.45 -0.22 1.82
C ARG A 169 -22.56 0.55 2.81
N ILE A 170 -21.25 0.53 2.64
CA ILE A 170 -20.34 1.31 3.48
C ILE A 170 -20.03 2.65 2.79
N ALA A 171 -20.38 3.76 3.46
CA ALA A 171 -20.00 5.11 3.03
C ALA A 171 -18.65 5.55 3.58
N GLY A 172 -18.24 5.03 4.73
CA GLY A 172 -16.95 5.37 5.37
C GLY A 172 -16.74 4.57 6.64
N LEU A 173 -15.50 4.60 7.15
CA LEU A 173 -15.09 3.87 8.36
C LEU A 173 -14.50 4.82 9.40
N VAL A 174 -14.92 4.65 10.66
CA VAL A 174 -14.35 5.40 11.79
C VAL A 174 -14.09 4.47 12.97
N THR A 175 -12.87 4.53 13.56
CA THR A 175 -12.51 3.66 14.68
C THR A 175 -11.83 4.40 15.83
N GLU A 176 -12.01 3.89 17.05
CA GLU A 176 -11.34 4.44 18.24
C GLU A 176 -9.87 4.03 18.29
N LEU A 177 -9.53 2.84 17.82
CA LEU A 177 -8.17 2.37 17.71
C LEU A 177 -7.71 2.33 16.25
N GLY A 178 -6.40 2.25 16.07
CA GLY A 178 -5.75 2.12 14.77
C GLY A 178 -4.92 3.33 14.39
N GLY A 179 -3.98 3.10 13.48
CA GLY A 179 -3.11 4.11 12.87
C GLY A 179 -3.24 4.09 11.34
N ALA A 180 -2.43 4.88 10.66
CA ALA A 180 -2.45 5.03 9.19
C ALA A 180 -2.22 3.72 8.41
N THR A 181 -1.67 2.70 9.07
CA THR A 181 -1.39 1.36 8.50
C THR A 181 -2.33 0.26 9.00
N SER A 182 -3.35 0.61 9.79
CA SER A 182 -4.31 -0.37 10.35
C SER A 182 -5.14 -1.08 9.27
N HIS A 183 -5.67 -2.25 9.58
CA HIS A 183 -6.53 -3.03 8.69
C HIS A 183 -7.74 -2.24 8.21
N THR A 184 -8.34 -1.41 9.07
CA THR A 184 -9.45 -0.50 8.74
C THR A 184 -9.07 0.44 7.60
N VAL A 185 -7.87 1.04 7.67
CA VAL A 185 -7.36 1.96 6.65
C VAL A 185 -7.06 1.23 5.34
N ILE A 186 -6.47 0.04 5.41
CA ILE A 186 -6.19 -0.78 4.22
C ILE A 186 -7.50 -1.16 3.52
N LEU A 187 -8.51 -1.55 4.27
CA LEU A 187 -9.84 -1.84 3.73
C LEU A 187 -10.46 -0.61 3.07
N ALA A 188 -10.52 0.52 3.78
CA ALA A 188 -11.10 1.76 3.27
C ALA A 188 -10.44 2.19 1.95
N LYS A 189 -9.11 2.15 1.88
CA LYS A 189 -8.35 2.41 0.64
C LYS A 189 -8.71 1.45 -0.48
N SER A 190 -8.91 0.17 -0.17
CA SER A 190 -9.28 -0.84 -1.18
C SER A 190 -10.71 -0.66 -1.72
N LEU A 191 -11.60 -0.10 -0.90
CA LEU A 191 -12.98 0.21 -1.27
C LEU A 191 -13.14 1.62 -1.87
N GLY A 192 -12.11 2.47 -1.79
CA GLY A 192 -12.17 3.86 -2.24
C GLY A 192 -13.09 4.73 -1.39
N ILE A 193 -13.23 4.44 -0.09
CA ILE A 193 -14.07 5.17 0.85
C ILE A 193 -13.24 5.87 1.93
N PRO A 194 -13.72 7.00 2.50
CA PRO A 194 -13.01 7.71 3.56
C PRO A 194 -12.89 6.89 4.84
N ALA A 195 -11.77 7.07 5.55
CA ALA A 195 -11.57 6.52 6.88
C ALA A 195 -10.83 7.48 7.82
N VAL A 196 -11.27 7.51 9.06
CA VAL A 196 -10.59 8.20 10.16
C VAL A 196 -10.44 7.23 11.33
N VAL A 197 -9.24 7.13 11.87
CA VAL A 197 -8.91 6.18 12.95
C VAL A 197 -8.29 6.89 14.15
N GLY A 198 -8.26 6.25 15.31
CA GLY A 198 -7.67 6.83 16.52
C GLY A 198 -8.55 7.90 17.17
N ILE A 199 -9.88 7.81 17.06
CA ILE A 199 -10.83 8.76 17.67
C ILE A 199 -11.37 8.18 18.98
N SER A 200 -11.01 8.73 20.11
CA SER A 200 -11.54 8.27 21.40
C SER A 200 -12.97 8.72 21.63
N GLY A 201 -13.80 7.85 22.21
CA GLY A 201 -15.15 8.16 22.71
C GLY A 201 -16.23 8.28 21.62
N ILE A 202 -16.02 7.72 20.43
CA ILE A 202 -17.04 7.73 19.36
C ILE A 202 -18.22 6.84 19.72
N LEU A 203 -17.98 5.70 20.38
CA LEU A 203 -19.04 4.75 20.76
C LEU A 203 -19.93 5.24 21.90
N GLU A 204 -19.49 6.28 22.64
CA GLU A 204 -20.28 6.93 23.68
C GLU A 204 -21.18 8.05 23.11
N SER A 205 -20.99 8.43 21.85
CA SER A 205 -21.65 9.55 21.21
C SER A 205 -22.69 9.11 20.17
N GLU A 206 -23.43 8.05 20.48
CA GLU A 206 -24.50 7.56 19.58
C GLU A 206 -25.42 8.69 19.11
N THR A 207 -25.75 8.64 17.84
CA THR A 207 -26.63 9.60 17.18
C THR A 207 -27.54 8.87 16.20
N ASP A 208 -28.78 9.32 16.13
CA ASP A 208 -29.76 8.86 15.13
C ASP A 208 -29.74 9.76 13.86
N THR A 209 -28.75 10.63 13.74
CA THR A 209 -28.66 11.57 12.63
C THR A 209 -27.42 11.33 11.80
N ALA A 210 -27.49 11.70 10.51
CA ALA A 210 -26.34 11.65 9.61
C ALA A 210 -25.11 12.40 10.17
N ALA A 211 -23.94 11.82 9.95
CA ALA A 211 -22.66 12.39 10.31
C ALA A 211 -21.80 12.65 9.06
N TYR A 212 -20.84 13.56 9.18
CA TYR A 212 -19.83 13.79 8.15
C TYR A 212 -18.49 13.17 8.56
N LEU A 213 -17.88 12.48 7.64
CA LEU A 213 -16.56 11.88 7.77
C LEU A 213 -15.63 12.50 6.73
N ASP A 214 -14.60 13.18 7.18
CA ASP A 214 -13.58 13.83 6.34
C ASP A 214 -12.24 13.10 6.50
N GLY A 215 -11.99 12.18 5.60
CA GLY A 215 -10.76 11.39 5.54
C GLY A 215 -9.52 12.16 5.08
N TYR A 216 -9.67 13.40 4.59
CA TYR A 216 -8.55 14.28 4.27
C TYR A 216 -8.03 15.00 5.51
N SER A 217 -8.93 15.51 6.35
CA SER A 217 -8.55 16.27 7.55
C SER A 217 -8.59 15.46 8.85
N GLY A 218 -8.99 14.19 8.79
CA GLY A 218 -9.11 13.34 9.97
C GLY A 218 -10.25 13.75 10.91
N LYS A 219 -11.35 14.30 10.38
CA LYS A 219 -12.49 14.77 11.17
C LYS A 219 -13.71 13.88 11.04
N PHE A 220 -14.38 13.68 12.15
CA PHE A 220 -15.70 13.05 12.22
C PHE A 220 -16.66 13.96 12.98
N ILE A 221 -17.77 14.33 12.34
CA ILE A 221 -18.69 15.36 12.82
C ILE A 221 -20.09 14.76 12.98
N VAL A 222 -20.54 14.70 14.24
CA VAL A 222 -21.84 14.14 14.62
C VAL A 222 -22.80 15.27 14.97
N SER A 223 -24.04 15.17 14.52
CA SER A 223 -25.08 16.18 14.72
C SER A 223 -24.61 17.60 14.33
N PRO A 224 -24.22 17.81 13.06
CA PRO A 224 -23.68 19.09 12.57
C PRO A 224 -24.71 20.21 12.65
N ASP A 225 -24.25 21.43 12.87
CA ASP A 225 -25.10 22.63 12.71
C ASP A 225 -25.30 22.98 11.22
N GLU A 226 -26.25 23.84 10.93
CA GLU A 226 -26.62 24.21 9.54
C GLU A 226 -25.43 24.81 8.75
N LYS A 227 -24.52 25.52 9.42
CA LYS A 227 -23.33 26.08 8.78
C LYS A 227 -22.36 24.98 8.37
N THR A 228 -22.12 24.04 9.26
CA THR A 228 -21.23 22.88 9.00
C THR A 228 -21.83 21.98 7.93
N LYS A 229 -23.15 21.75 7.93
CA LYS A 229 -23.83 21.02 6.86
C LYS A 229 -23.59 21.67 5.51
N ALA A 230 -23.89 22.97 5.40
CA ALA A 230 -23.70 23.68 4.14
C ALA A 230 -22.24 23.65 3.63
N GLU A 231 -21.26 23.74 4.54
CA GLU A 231 -19.85 23.62 4.19
C GLU A 231 -19.51 22.23 3.62
N TYR A 232 -19.91 21.16 4.33
CA TYR A 232 -19.55 19.81 3.93
C TYR A 232 -20.36 19.29 2.74
N ASP A 233 -21.62 19.69 2.60
CA ASP A 233 -22.41 19.42 1.40
C ASP A 233 -21.82 20.10 0.16
N GLY A 234 -21.24 21.29 0.33
CA GLY A 234 -20.46 21.96 -0.70
C GLY A 234 -19.23 21.13 -1.12
N LYS A 235 -18.44 20.68 -0.14
CA LYS A 235 -17.26 19.83 -0.39
C LYS A 235 -17.60 18.50 -1.08
N ILE A 236 -18.69 17.86 -0.68
CA ILE A 236 -19.17 16.62 -1.30
C ILE A 236 -19.52 16.85 -2.77
N LYS A 237 -20.28 17.91 -3.05
CA LYS A 237 -20.62 18.28 -4.44
C LYS A 237 -19.39 18.59 -5.29
N GLU A 238 -18.41 19.31 -4.73
CA GLU A 238 -17.14 19.57 -5.41
C GLU A 238 -16.41 18.24 -5.72
N GLU A 239 -16.42 17.28 -4.80
CA GLU A 239 -15.78 15.97 -5.00
C GLU A 239 -16.54 15.10 -6.02
N GLU A 240 -17.89 15.16 -6.04
CA GLU A 240 -18.70 14.50 -7.06
C GLU A 240 -18.42 15.07 -8.47
N VAL A 241 -18.35 16.39 -8.60
CA VAL A 241 -18.00 17.05 -9.86
C VAL A 241 -16.60 16.66 -10.31
N LEU A 242 -15.63 16.68 -9.38
CA LEU A 242 -14.26 16.25 -9.65
C LEU A 242 -14.21 14.79 -10.11
N THR A 243 -14.95 13.92 -9.45
CA THR A 243 -15.04 12.49 -9.79
C THR A 243 -15.64 12.29 -11.19
N ALA A 244 -16.70 13.03 -11.52
CA ALA A 244 -17.29 12.99 -12.85
C ALA A 244 -16.30 13.45 -13.93
N GLN A 245 -15.58 14.56 -13.71
CA GLN A 245 -14.55 15.06 -14.61
C GLN A 245 -13.38 14.08 -14.76
N MET A 246 -12.95 13.43 -13.66
CA MET A 246 -11.93 12.38 -13.73
C MET A 246 -12.39 11.18 -14.55
N ASN A 247 -13.67 10.80 -14.46
CA ASN A 247 -14.23 9.71 -15.24
C ASN A 247 -14.27 10.03 -16.75
N GLU A 248 -14.54 11.29 -17.12
CA GLU A 248 -14.50 11.73 -18.52
C GLU A 248 -13.11 11.60 -19.16
N ILE A 249 -12.06 11.89 -18.38
CA ILE A 249 -10.67 11.80 -18.89
C ILE A 249 -10.01 10.43 -18.71
N LYS A 250 -10.67 9.49 -18.04
CA LYS A 250 -10.12 8.17 -17.74
C LYS A 250 -9.58 7.47 -18.99
N GLY A 251 -10.35 7.46 -20.08
CA GLY A 251 -10.01 6.85 -21.36
C GLY A 251 -9.14 7.71 -22.28
N THR A 252 -8.63 8.86 -21.84
CA THR A 252 -7.86 9.79 -22.67
C THR A 252 -6.39 9.83 -22.31
N GLU A 253 -5.55 10.32 -23.21
CA GLU A 253 -4.17 10.69 -22.92
C GLU A 253 -4.13 11.97 -22.07
N ALA A 254 -3.05 12.18 -21.32
CA ALA A 254 -2.88 13.38 -20.51
C ALA A 254 -2.14 14.48 -21.28
N TYR A 255 -2.74 15.67 -21.33
CA TYR A 255 -2.15 16.87 -21.89
C TYR A 255 -2.22 18.01 -20.89
N THR A 256 -1.20 18.85 -20.85
CA THR A 256 -1.24 20.12 -20.09
C THR A 256 -2.19 21.13 -20.76
N ALA A 257 -2.52 22.22 -20.06
CA ALA A 257 -3.38 23.26 -20.60
C ALA A 257 -2.83 23.92 -21.89
N ASP A 258 -1.51 23.93 -22.05
CA ASP A 258 -0.79 24.42 -23.22
C ASP A 258 -0.48 23.32 -24.28
N GLY A 259 -1.06 22.12 -24.11
CA GLY A 259 -1.06 21.06 -25.12
C GLY A 259 0.15 20.14 -25.13
N GLU A 260 1.02 20.18 -24.13
CA GLU A 260 2.14 19.23 -24.01
C GLU A 260 1.65 17.88 -23.50
N LYS A 261 2.03 16.81 -24.18
CA LYS A 261 1.69 15.43 -23.77
C LYS A 261 2.55 14.99 -22.59
N ILE A 262 1.90 14.47 -21.55
CA ILE A 262 2.54 13.92 -20.36
C ILE A 262 2.17 12.44 -20.24
N ALA A 263 3.17 11.57 -20.11
CA ALA A 263 2.93 10.14 -19.95
C ALA A 263 2.48 9.81 -18.53
N VAL A 264 1.38 9.05 -18.41
CA VAL A 264 0.87 8.54 -17.14
C VAL A 264 0.86 7.02 -17.18
N CYS A 265 1.73 6.42 -16.38
CA CYS A 265 1.89 4.98 -16.19
C CYS A 265 1.38 4.57 -14.81
N ILE A 266 1.21 3.27 -14.61
CA ILE A 266 0.83 2.71 -13.31
C ILE A 266 1.95 1.93 -12.65
N ASN A 267 1.88 1.88 -11.30
CA ASN A 267 2.65 0.97 -10.46
C ASN A 267 1.81 -0.27 -10.19
N ILE A 268 2.39 -1.44 -10.34
CA ILE A 268 1.75 -2.72 -10.03
C ILE A 268 2.64 -3.58 -9.14
N GLY A 269 2.02 -4.41 -8.30
CA GLY A 269 2.67 -5.39 -7.44
C GLY A 269 2.54 -6.82 -7.96
N LYS A 270 1.50 -7.10 -8.77
CA LYS A 270 1.21 -8.43 -9.31
C LYS A 270 0.46 -8.34 -10.64
N PRO A 271 0.47 -9.39 -11.48
CA PRO A 271 -0.20 -9.37 -12.79
C PRO A 271 -1.70 -9.03 -12.71
N SER A 272 -2.40 -9.53 -11.69
CA SER A 272 -3.84 -9.25 -11.52
C SER A 272 -4.18 -7.76 -11.35
N ASP A 273 -3.23 -6.91 -10.98
CA ASP A 273 -3.45 -5.46 -10.83
C ASP A 273 -3.75 -4.80 -12.19
N MET A 274 -3.33 -5.42 -13.30
CA MET A 274 -3.66 -4.95 -14.65
C MET A 274 -5.17 -4.95 -14.94
N LYS A 275 -5.94 -5.87 -14.33
CA LYS A 275 -7.40 -5.94 -14.49
C LYS A 275 -8.09 -4.70 -13.92
N ASN A 276 -7.54 -4.12 -12.85
CA ASN A 276 -8.07 -2.91 -12.22
C ASN A 276 -7.90 -1.67 -13.12
N ALA A 277 -7.01 -1.75 -14.11
CA ALA A 277 -6.71 -0.66 -15.03
C ALA A 277 -7.55 -0.68 -16.32
N GLU A 278 -8.51 -1.60 -16.43
CA GLU A 278 -9.40 -1.65 -17.59
C GLU A 278 -10.17 -0.34 -17.79
N GLY A 279 -10.20 0.13 -19.03
CA GLY A 279 -10.80 1.41 -19.39
C GLY A 279 -9.95 2.65 -19.13
N GLU A 280 -8.77 2.51 -18.51
CA GLU A 280 -7.77 3.58 -18.41
C GLU A 280 -6.90 3.65 -19.67
N LYS A 281 -6.71 4.84 -20.23
CA LYS A 281 -5.69 5.07 -21.25
C LYS A 281 -4.36 5.36 -20.58
N LEU A 282 -3.52 4.34 -20.50
CA LEU A 282 -2.22 4.40 -19.83
C LEU A 282 -1.07 4.32 -20.83
N ASP A 283 0.06 4.94 -20.51
CA ASP A 283 1.28 4.90 -21.33
C ASP A 283 2.20 3.73 -20.94
N GLY A 284 1.69 2.75 -20.19
CA GLY A 284 2.38 1.53 -19.81
C GLY A 284 2.46 1.29 -18.30
N VAL A 285 3.32 0.35 -17.92
CA VAL A 285 3.64 0.05 -16.53
C VAL A 285 4.99 0.69 -16.20
N GLY A 286 4.97 1.74 -15.39
CA GLY A 286 6.18 2.48 -15.03
C GLY A 286 6.96 1.85 -13.87
N LEU A 287 6.30 1.00 -13.09
CA LEU A 287 6.94 0.20 -12.05
C LEU A 287 6.19 -1.12 -11.84
N PHE A 288 6.81 -2.23 -12.19
CA PHE A 288 6.38 -3.55 -11.75
C PHE A 288 7.31 -4.02 -10.62
N ARG A 289 6.77 -4.12 -9.41
CA ARG A 289 7.48 -4.61 -8.23
C ARG A 289 7.51 -6.13 -8.26
N SER A 290 8.69 -6.72 -8.44
CA SER A 290 8.84 -8.17 -8.59
C SER A 290 8.85 -8.95 -7.26
N GLU A 291 8.85 -8.27 -6.12
CA GLU A 291 9.01 -8.87 -4.78
C GLU A 291 7.94 -9.90 -4.45
N PHE A 292 6.71 -9.76 -4.98
CA PHE A 292 5.63 -10.71 -4.74
C PHE A 292 5.97 -12.14 -5.20
N LEU A 293 6.76 -12.27 -6.27
CA LEU A 293 7.21 -13.58 -6.78
C LEU A 293 8.13 -14.29 -5.78
N PHE A 294 8.85 -13.54 -4.98
CA PHE A 294 9.83 -14.03 -4.02
C PHE A 294 9.26 -14.14 -2.59
N SER A 295 7.96 -13.92 -2.41
CA SER A 295 7.28 -13.98 -1.11
C SER A 295 7.04 -15.39 -0.58
N SER A 296 7.30 -16.45 -1.38
CA SER A 296 7.24 -17.83 -0.91
C SER A 296 8.27 -18.05 0.21
N GLU A 297 7.83 -18.65 1.31
CA GLU A 297 8.74 -18.94 2.43
C GLU A 297 9.63 -20.17 2.20
N LYS A 298 9.35 -20.97 1.18
CA LYS A 298 9.96 -22.31 1.02
C LYS A 298 11.02 -22.37 -0.06
N GLU A 299 10.76 -21.80 -1.23
CA GLU A 299 11.62 -21.97 -2.39
C GLU A 299 11.68 -20.71 -3.24
N MET A 300 12.83 -20.51 -3.89
CA MET A 300 13.00 -19.44 -4.87
C MET A 300 12.11 -19.71 -6.09
N PRO A 301 11.42 -18.71 -6.63
CA PRO A 301 10.63 -18.86 -7.85
C PRO A 301 11.54 -19.30 -9.02
N THR A 302 11.11 -20.32 -9.74
CA THR A 302 11.82 -20.82 -10.92
C THR A 302 11.86 -19.79 -12.04
N CYS A 303 12.74 -19.97 -13.02
CA CYS A 303 12.78 -19.14 -14.22
C CYS A 303 11.43 -19.15 -14.96
N ASP A 304 10.76 -20.30 -15.05
CA ASP A 304 9.51 -20.46 -15.78
C ASP A 304 8.35 -19.71 -15.07
N GLU A 305 8.24 -19.84 -13.75
CA GLU A 305 7.24 -19.11 -12.95
C GLU A 305 7.41 -17.60 -13.08
N GLN A 306 8.64 -17.10 -12.99
CA GLN A 306 8.94 -15.69 -13.19
C GLN A 306 8.62 -15.25 -14.63
N THR A 307 9.00 -16.05 -15.63
CA THR A 307 8.75 -15.77 -17.05
C THR A 307 7.27 -15.64 -17.34
N GLU A 308 6.43 -16.51 -16.80
CA GLU A 308 4.98 -16.46 -17.03
C GLU A 308 4.36 -15.20 -16.41
N ALA A 309 4.72 -14.87 -15.17
CA ALA A 309 4.24 -13.66 -14.50
C ALA A 309 4.64 -12.38 -15.25
N TYR A 310 5.90 -12.28 -15.71
CA TYR A 310 6.36 -11.12 -16.50
C TYR A 310 5.66 -11.06 -17.84
N ARG A 311 5.48 -12.19 -18.53
CA ARG A 311 4.82 -12.29 -19.84
C ARG A 311 3.36 -11.84 -19.77
N GLU A 312 2.63 -12.23 -18.72
CA GLU A 312 1.24 -11.79 -18.52
C GLU A 312 1.14 -10.26 -18.51
N VAL A 313 1.99 -9.59 -17.73
CA VAL A 313 2.00 -8.12 -17.63
C VAL A 313 2.46 -7.46 -18.92
N ILE A 314 3.53 -7.98 -19.53
CA ILE A 314 4.08 -7.43 -20.78
C ILE A 314 3.03 -7.48 -21.89
N LYS A 315 2.35 -8.61 -22.06
CA LYS A 315 1.26 -8.76 -23.06
C LYS A 315 0.08 -7.82 -22.77
N ALA A 316 -0.31 -7.70 -21.50
CA ALA A 316 -1.42 -6.82 -21.10
C ALA A 316 -1.10 -5.33 -21.34
N ALA A 317 0.15 -4.93 -21.24
CA ALA A 317 0.59 -3.55 -21.45
C ALA A 317 0.93 -3.21 -22.92
N SER A 318 1.10 -4.22 -23.79
CA SER A 318 1.50 -4.03 -25.20
C SER A 318 0.53 -3.07 -25.94
N PRO A 319 1.04 -2.14 -26.80
CA PRO A 319 2.43 -2.01 -27.27
C PRO A 319 3.33 -1.14 -26.37
N ASN A 320 2.89 -0.76 -25.19
CA ASN A 320 3.64 0.10 -24.28
C ASN A 320 4.70 -0.68 -23.50
N TYR A 321 5.68 0.04 -22.93
CA TYR A 321 6.71 -0.55 -22.11
C TYR A 321 6.19 -1.00 -20.73
N VAL A 322 6.75 -2.12 -20.25
CA VAL A 322 6.72 -2.50 -18.84
C VAL A 322 8.10 -2.27 -18.25
N THR A 323 8.18 -1.50 -17.17
CA THR A 323 9.41 -1.32 -16.41
C THR A 323 9.41 -2.31 -15.24
N ILE A 324 10.23 -3.34 -15.32
CA ILE A 324 10.36 -4.38 -14.29
C ILE A 324 11.53 -4.01 -13.38
N ARG A 325 11.26 -3.75 -12.11
CA ARG A 325 12.30 -3.56 -11.11
C ARG A 325 12.86 -4.92 -10.70
N THR A 326 14.17 -5.09 -10.79
CA THR A 326 14.84 -6.28 -10.22
C THR A 326 14.62 -6.30 -8.72
N LEU A 327 14.73 -7.48 -8.12
CA LEU A 327 14.37 -7.74 -6.74
C LEU A 327 14.94 -6.69 -5.77
N ASP A 328 14.05 -6.04 -5.01
CA ASP A 328 14.39 -5.07 -3.98
C ASP A 328 13.89 -5.57 -2.62
N VAL A 329 14.64 -6.48 -2.03
CA VAL A 329 14.43 -7.02 -0.69
C VAL A 329 15.64 -6.75 0.18
N GLY A 330 15.46 -6.78 1.47
CA GLY A 330 16.36 -6.29 2.50
C GLY A 330 15.62 -5.27 3.37
N GLY A 331 16.26 -4.71 4.37
CA GLY A 331 15.59 -3.84 5.31
C GLY A 331 14.66 -4.62 6.23
N ASP A 332 13.36 -4.36 6.12
CA ASP A 332 12.30 -5.02 6.88
C ASP A 332 11.85 -6.38 6.29
N LYS A 333 12.22 -6.67 5.03
CA LYS A 333 11.80 -7.86 4.31
C LYS A 333 12.95 -8.86 4.17
N GLN A 334 12.88 -9.95 4.92
CA GLN A 334 13.83 -11.04 4.83
C GLN A 334 13.24 -12.21 4.04
N ILE A 335 14.04 -12.76 3.13
CA ILE A 335 13.71 -13.97 2.38
C ILE A 335 14.52 -15.14 2.96
N LYS A 336 13.84 -16.12 3.55
CA LYS A 336 14.47 -17.21 4.30
C LYS A 336 15.47 -18.02 3.47
N TYR A 337 15.16 -18.33 2.21
CA TYR A 337 16.02 -19.13 1.34
C TYR A 337 17.25 -18.37 0.79
N LEU A 338 17.32 -17.05 0.94
CA LEU A 338 18.51 -16.27 0.59
C LEU A 338 19.54 -16.19 1.73
N ASN A 339 19.27 -16.82 2.87
CA ASN A 339 20.15 -16.84 4.04
C ASN A 339 20.66 -15.46 4.46
N MET A 340 19.78 -14.44 4.34
CA MET A 340 20.10 -13.05 4.69
C MET A 340 20.46 -12.97 6.17
N GLN A 341 21.59 -12.34 6.47
CA GLN A 341 22.01 -12.15 7.86
C GLN A 341 21.19 -11.04 8.51
N LYS A 342 21.01 -11.14 9.83
CA LYS A 342 20.40 -10.05 10.59
C LYS A 342 21.38 -8.90 10.70
N GLU A 343 21.01 -7.74 10.22
CA GLU A 343 21.80 -6.51 10.25
C GLU A 343 21.31 -5.57 11.35
N GLU A 344 22.20 -4.72 11.87
CA GLU A 344 21.84 -3.70 12.87
C GLU A 344 21.09 -2.53 12.23
N ASN A 345 21.41 -2.18 10.99
CA ASN A 345 20.79 -1.11 10.20
C ASN A 345 20.31 -1.64 8.84
N PRO A 346 19.23 -2.45 8.80
CA PRO A 346 18.85 -3.18 7.60
C PRO A 346 18.58 -2.32 6.37
N PHE A 347 18.04 -1.10 6.55
CA PHE A 347 17.81 -0.17 5.44
C PHE A 347 19.09 0.39 4.83
N LEU A 348 20.22 0.34 5.54
CA LEU A 348 21.55 0.74 5.05
C LEU A 348 22.42 -0.44 4.65
N GLY A 349 21.92 -1.65 4.78
CA GLY A 349 22.64 -2.90 4.60
C GLY A 349 22.56 -3.51 3.21
N GLU A 350 22.54 -4.84 3.17
CA GLU A 350 22.47 -5.66 1.96
C GLU A 350 21.05 -5.69 1.40
N ARG A 351 20.78 -4.79 0.44
CA ARG A 351 19.46 -4.57 -0.14
C ARG A 351 19.56 -4.30 -1.66
N GLY A 352 18.53 -4.71 -2.40
CA GLY A 352 18.36 -4.41 -3.82
C GLY A 352 19.54 -4.90 -4.66
N ILE A 353 20.16 -4.03 -5.45
CA ILE A 353 21.27 -4.41 -6.33
C ILE A 353 22.46 -5.01 -5.57
N ARG A 354 22.73 -4.58 -4.34
CA ARG A 354 23.83 -5.13 -3.52
C ARG A 354 23.60 -6.62 -3.25
N LEU A 355 22.38 -6.97 -2.83
CA LEU A 355 22.00 -8.37 -2.60
C LEU A 355 22.08 -9.17 -3.91
N MET A 356 21.64 -8.60 -5.02
CA MET A 356 21.66 -9.30 -6.32
C MET A 356 23.06 -9.54 -6.85
N LEU A 357 23.98 -8.60 -6.69
CA LEU A 357 25.38 -8.78 -7.09
C LEU A 357 26.12 -9.81 -6.21
N ASN A 358 25.73 -9.94 -4.94
CA ASN A 358 26.26 -10.97 -4.04
C ASN A 358 25.61 -12.34 -4.27
N ASN A 359 24.44 -12.41 -4.94
CA ASN A 359 23.73 -13.63 -5.31
C ASN A 359 23.52 -13.72 -6.83
N PRO A 360 24.60 -13.84 -7.63
CA PRO A 360 24.55 -13.72 -9.08
C PRO A 360 23.65 -14.76 -9.76
N ASP A 361 23.48 -15.94 -9.20
CA ASP A 361 22.61 -16.99 -9.76
C ASP A 361 21.12 -16.58 -9.66
N VAL A 362 20.73 -15.97 -8.56
CA VAL A 362 19.38 -15.41 -8.37
C VAL A 362 19.15 -14.29 -9.38
N PHE A 363 20.11 -13.39 -9.51
CA PHE A 363 20.04 -12.27 -10.43
C PHE A 363 19.99 -12.75 -11.89
N LYS A 364 20.85 -13.68 -12.30
CA LYS A 364 20.84 -14.28 -13.64
C LYS A 364 19.49 -14.96 -13.96
N THR A 365 18.91 -15.66 -12.99
CA THR A 365 17.60 -16.30 -13.16
C THR A 365 16.52 -15.27 -13.40
N GLN A 366 16.48 -14.17 -12.65
CA GLN A 366 15.51 -13.09 -12.84
C GLN A 366 15.70 -12.39 -14.19
N ILE A 367 16.94 -12.03 -14.55
CA ILE A 367 17.23 -11.40 -15.86
C ILE A 367 16.85 -12.33 -17.01
N ARG A 368 17.15 -13.62 -16.92
CA ARG A 368 16.77 -14.62 -17.92
C ARG A 368 15.26 -14.66 -18.11
N ALA A 369 14.51 -14.72 -17.01
CA ALA A 369 13.05 -14.73 -17.06
C ALA A 369 12.46 -13.47 -17.72
N ILE A 370 12.98 -12.28 -17.37
CA ILE A 370 12.56 -11.01 -17.96
C ILE A 370 12.82 -10.99 -19.47
N LEU A 371 14.03 -11.40 -19.90
CA LEU A 371 14.41 -11.38 -21.30
C LEU A 371 13.59 -12.37 -22.15
N ILE A 372 13.33 -13.58 -21.62
CA ILE A 372 12.49 -14.58 -22.30
C ILE A 372 11.02 -14.11 -22.37
N ALA A 373 10.51 -13.52 -21.28
CA ALA A 373 9.13 -13.02 -21.24
C ALA A 373 8.88 -11.94 -22.29
N ALA A 374 9.89 -11.15 -22.62
CA ALA A 374 9.82 -10.03 -23.54
C ALA A 374 10.42 -10.34 -24.94
N ALA A 375 10.45 -11.60 -25.37
CA ALA A 375 11.12 -12.00 -26.63
C ALA A 375 10.65 -11.20 -27.86
N ASP A 376 9.34 -10.91 -27.95
CA ASP A 376 8.72 -10.20 -29.06
C ASP A 376 8.16 -8.82 -28.65
N GLU A 377 8.49 -8.35 -27.45
CA GLU A 377 7.88 -7.18 -26.83
C GLU A 377 8.93 -6.22 -26.25
N LYS A 378 8.46 -5.06 -25.78
CA LYS A 378 9.31 -4.03 -25.20
C LYS A 378 9.37 -4.13 -23.69
N VAL A 379 10.58 -4.16 -23.13
CA VAL A 379 10.80 -4.21 -21.67
C VAL A 379 11.86 -3.21 -21.23
N LYS A 380 11.69 -2.69 -20.03
CA LYS A 380 12.67 -1.90 -19.30
C LYS A 380 13.07 -2.65 -18.04
N ILE A 381 14.37 -2.83 -17.83
CA ILE A 381 14.94 -3.42 -16.61
C ILE A 381 15.41 -2.28 -15.73
N MET A 382 14.89 -2.20 -14.51
CA MET A 382 15.21 -1.14 -13.56
C MET A 382 15.99 -1.69 -12.38
N LEU A 383 17.18 -1.14 -12.14
CA LEU A 383 18.07 -1.54 -11.07
C LEU A 383 17.84 -0.66 -9.83
N PRO A 384 17.40 -1.23 -8.68
CA PRO A 384 17.16 -0.48 -7.45
C PRO A 384 18.44 -0.22 -6.66
N MET A 385 18.40 0.75 -5.73
CA MET A 385 19.42 1.01 -4.70
C MET A 385 20.83 1.31 -5.24
N ILE A 386 20.96 1.84 -6.44
CA ILE A 386 22.24 2.19 -7.04
C ILE A 386 22.94 3.32 -6.26
N THR A 387 24.23 3.12 -5.98
CA THR A 387 25.10 4.10 -5.31
C THR A 387 26.40 4.37 -6.09
N SER A 388 26.79 3.46 -6.97
CA SER A 388 28.06 3.56 -7.72
C SER A 388 27.91 3.17 -9.20
N LEU A 389 28.84 3.66 -10.01
CA LEU A 389 28.92 3.29 -11.43
C LEU A 389 29.31 1.82 -11.62
N ASP A 390 30.07 1.26 -10.69
CA ASP A 390 30.52 -0.12 -10.77
C ASP A 390 29.37 -1.11 -10.57
N GLU A 391 28.35 -0.76 -9.77
CA GLU A 391 27.10 -1.53 -9.65
C GLU A 391 26.35 -1.60 -10.99
N ILE A 392 26.25 -0.46 -11.71
CA ILE A 392 25.61 -0.41 -13.04
C ILE A 392 26.40 -1.27 -14.04
N ARG A 393 27.73 -1.16 -14.05
CA ARG A 393 28.59 -1.93 -14.95
C ARG A 393 28.51 -3.43 -14.66
N ALA A 394 28.54 -3.82 -13.39
CA ALA A 394 28.42 -5.21 -12.98
C ALA A 394 27.06 -5.80 -13.38
N ALA A 395 25.97 -5.08 -13.16
CA ALA A 395 24.64 -5.51 -13.58
C ALA A 395 24.54 -5.65 -15.11
N LYS A 396 25.01 -4.67 -15.88
CA LYS A 396 25.01 -4.75 -17.36
C LYS A 396 25.87 -5.91 -17.88
N LYS A 397 26.99 -6.22 -17.21
CA LYS A 397 27.81 -7.39 -17.53
C LYS A 397 27.02 -8.70 -17.34
N ILE A 398 26.32 -8.85 -16.22
CA ILE A 398 25.49 -10.04 -15.96
C ILE A 398 24.37 -10.16 -16.99
N ILE A 399 23.72 -9.05 -17.37
CA ILE A 399 22.71 -9.04 -18.43
C ILE A 399 23.29 -9.55 -19.75
N ALA A 400 24.46 -9.06 -20.14
CA ALA A 400 25.15 -9.49 -21.36
C ALA A 400 25.55 -10.98 -21.32
N GLU A 401 26.00 -11.49 -20.18
CA GLU A 401 26.29 -12.92 -19.99
C GLU A 401 25.03 -13.77 -20.20
N VAL A 402 23.89 -13.37 -19.61
CA VAL A 402 22.61 -14.08 -19.79
C VAL A 402 22.14 -14.03 -21.25
N GLN A 403 22.30 -12.90 -21.93
CA GLN A 403 21.97 -12.79 -23.37
C GLN A 403 22.82 -13.75 -24.21
N ALA A 404 24.12 -13.83 -23.94
CA ALA A 404 25.02 -14.76 -24.63
C ALA A 404 24.65 -16.25 -24.40
N GLU A 405 24.23 -16.59 -23.17
CA GLU A 405 23.74 -17.92 -22.83
C GLU A 405 22.45 -18.26 -23.60
N LEU A 406 21.49 -17.32 -23.67
CA LEU A 406 20.22 -17.49 -24.40
C LEU A 406 20.45 -17.63 -25.90
N GLU A 407 21.34 -16.81 -26.48
CA GLU A 407 21.70 -16.88 -27.90
C GLU A 407 22.34 -18.24 -28.25
N SER A 408 23.29 -18.73 -27.41
CA SER A 408 23.92 -20.03 -27.62
C SER A 408 22.92 -21.19 -27.49
N GLY A 409 21.95 -21.08 -26.60
CA GLY A 409 20.85 -22.01 -26.41
C GLY A 409 19.76 -21.92 -27.47
N LYS A 410 19.82 -20.96 -28.39
CA LYS A 410 18.79 -20.65 -29.41
C LYS A 410 17.41 -20.40 -28.81
N ILE A 411 17.38 -19.81 -27.61
CA ILE A 411 16.15 -19.43 -26.90
C ILE A 411 15.76 -18.02 -27.36
N ALA A 412 14.49 -17.82 -27.71
CA ALA A 412 13.99 -16.49 -28.07
C ALA A 412 14.00 -15.55 -26.85
N TYR A 413 14.52 -14.34 -27.00
CA TYR A 413 14.62 -13.34 -25.94
C TYR A 413 14.67 -11.90 -26.47
N CYS A 414 14.40 -10.93 -25.63
CA CYS A 414 14.54 -9.50 -25.95
C CYS A 414 16.02 -9.12 -26.11
N LYS A 415 16.43 -8.79 -27.33
CA LYS A 415 17.84 -8.48 -27.66
C LYS A 415 18.28 -7.10 -27.18
N GLU A 416 17.36 -6.15 -27.13
CA GLU A 416 17.65 -4.74 -26.81
C GLU A 416 16.76 -4.24 -25.66
N PRO A 417 16.88 -4.82 -24.43
CA PRO A 417 16.18 -4.30 -23.27
C PRO A 417 16.77 -2.94 -22.91
N LEU A 418 15.93 -1.97 -22.53
CA LEU A 418 16.42 -0.73 -21.93
C LEU A 418 16.78 -0.99 -20.46
N VAL A 419 18.02 -0.64 -20.07
CA VAL A 419 18.51 -0.83 -18.70
C VAL A 419 18.68 0.52 -18.00
N GLY A 420 17.78 0.81 -17.09
CA GLY A 420 17.80 2.04 -16.29
C GLY A 420 18.01 1.80 -14.81
N ILE A 421 18.04 2.86 -14.06
CA ILE A 421 18.27 2.82 -12.62
C ILE A 421 17.15 3.55 -11.85
N MET A 422 16.88 3.08 -10.65
CA MET A 422 16.09 3.83 -9.69
C MET A 422 17.01 4.82 -8.97
N ILE A 423 16.69 6.10 -9.08
CA ILE A 423 17.38 7.15 -8.32
C ILE A 423 16.63 7.31 -7.00
N GLU A 424 17.18 6.70 -5.96
CA GLU A 424 16.54 6.65 -4.65
C GLU A 424 17.53 6.74 -3.48
N THR A 425 18.82 6.91 -3.81
CA THR A 425 19.88 7.18 -2.84
C THR A 425 20.45 8.58 -3.04
N PRO A 426 20.90 9.27 -2.00
CA PRO A 426 21.58 10.57 -2.16
C PRO A 426 22.79 10.51 -3.09
N ALA A 427 23.53 9.41 -3.08
CA ALA A 427 24.67 9.21 -3.97
C ALA A 427 24.25 9.22 -5.43
N SER A 428 23.20 8.46 -5.80
CA SER A 428 22.70 8.44 -7.18
C SER A 428 22.10 9.78 -7.61
N ALA A 429 21.42 10.49 -6.69
CA ALA A 429 20.86 11.81 -6.96
C ALA A 429 21.93 12.88 -7.21
N ILE A 430 23.01 12.87 -6.43
CA ILE A 430 24.16 13.80 -6.61
C ILE A 430 24.92 13.49 -7.91
N MET A 431 25.12 12.20 -8.21
CA MET A 431 25.88 11.73 -9.37
C MET A 431 25.03 11.51 -10.63
N ALA A 432 23.80 12.03 -10.67
CA ALA A 432 22.85 11.81 -11.76
C ALA A 432 23.42 12.19 -13.14
N ASP A 433 24.20 13.28 -13.25
CA ASP A 433 24.88 13.70 -14.49
C ASP A 433 25.88 12.66 -15.03
N VAL A 434 26.51 11.89 -14.12
CA VAL A 434 27.44 10.83 -14.50
C VAL A 434 26.67 9.58 -14.88
N PHE A 435 25.68 9.18 -14.07
CA PHE A 435 24.91 7.95 -14.29
C PHE A 435 24.01 8.02 -15.53
N ALA A 436 23.54 9.22 -15.91
CA ALA A 436 22.79 9.44 -17.14
C ALA A 436 23.53 9.05 -18.42
N LYS A 437 24.86 8.99 -18.38
CA LYS A 437 25.69 8.53 -19.50
C LYS A 437 25.76 6.99 -19.60
N HIS A 438 25.29 6.28 -18.59
CA HIS A 438 25.44 4.84 -18.44
C HIS A 438 24.12 4.10 -18.24
N ALA A 439 23.00 4.83 -18.10
CA ALA A 439 21.67 4.29 -17.97
C ALA A 439 20.79 4.77 -19.13
N ASP A 440 19.85 3.94 -19.57
CA ASP A 440 18.96 4.27 -20.67
C ASP A 440 17.74 5.11 -20.23
N PHE A 441 17.44 5.10 -18.92
CA PHE A 441 16.39 5.90 -18.28
C PHE A 441 16.60 5.99 -16.77
N PHE A 442 15.93 6.97 -16.16
CA PHE A 442 15.82 7.11 -14.70
C PHE A 442 14.38 6.94 -14.23
N SER A 443 14.21 6.35 -13.05
CA SER A 443 12.97 6.38 -12.30
C SER A 443 13.26 6.86 -10.89
N ILE A 444 12.59 7.93 -10.43
CA ILE A 444 12.84 8.51 -9.12
C ILE A 444 11.99 7.77 -8.08
N GLY A 445 12.66 7.01 -7.20
CA GLY A 445 12.04 6.33 -6.06
C GLY A 445 11.94 7.27 -4.87
N THR A 446 10.93 8.15 -4.86
CA THR A 446 10.86 9.25 -3.89
C THR A 446 10.75 8.80 -2.44
N ASN A 447 10.21 7.60 -2.17
CA ASN A 447 10.04 7.11 -0.82
C ASN A 447 11.37 6.86 -0.12
N ASP A 448 12.25 6.11 -0.77
CA ASP A 448 13.60 5.84 -0.24
C ASP A 448 14.50 7.08 -0.37
N LEU A 449 14.35 7.85 -1.45
CA LEU A 449 15.12 9.09 -1.63
C LEU A 449 14.88 10.07 -0.47
N VAL A 450 13.63 10.32 -0.09
CA VAL A 450 13.29 11.19 1.04
C VAL A 450 13.84 10.61 2.35
N GLN A 451 13.64 9.30 2.59
CA GLN A 451 14.14 8.61 3.77
C GLN A 451 15.65 8.82 3.95
N TYR A 452 16.43 8.63 2.90
CA TYR A 452 17.88 8.74 2.98
C TYR A 452 18.40 10.19 2.98
N ILE A 453 17.73 11.11 2.30
CA ILE A 453 18.06 12.55 2.38
C ILE A 453 17.82 13.07 3.79
N MET A 454 16.67 12.72 4.37
CA MET A 454 16.28 13.19 5.70
C MET A 454 16.90 12.36 6.83
N ALA A 455 17.56 11.23 6.53
CA ALA A 455 18.10 10.28 7.52
C ALA A 455 17.04 9.84 8.54
N ALA A 456 15.78 9.70 8.12
CA ALA A 456 14.63 9.38 8.95
C ALA A 456 13.92 8.14 8.41
N ASP A 457 13.82 7.11 9.24
CA ASP A 457 13.11 5.88 8.91
C ASP A 457 11.59 6.15 8.87
N ARG A 458 10.99 6.03 7.68
CA ARG A 458 9.54 6.24 7.45
C ARG A 458 8.65 5.21 8.16
N GLY A 459 9.23 4.07 8.58
CA GLY A 459 8.53 3.04 9.35
C GLY A 459 8.57 3.27 10.86
N ASN A 460 9.36 4.24 11.34
CA ASN A 460 9.51 4.54 12.75
C ASN A 460 8.69 5.78 13.15
N TYR A 461 7.57 5.56 13.85
CA TYR A 461 6.65 6.62 14.28
C TYR A 461 7.31 7.72 15.14
N GLN A 462 8.43 7.42 15.81
CA GLN A 462 9.13 8.42 16.65
C GLN A 462 9.84 9.50 15.83
N VAL A 463 10.19 9.20 14.59
CA VAL A 463 10.90 10.10 13.67
C VAL A 463 10.12 10.34 12.38
N GLU A 464 8.88 9.86 12.26
CA GLU A 464 8.03 10.02 11.09
C GLU A 464 7.83 11.49 10.70
N ASN A 465 7.77 12.38 11.69
CA ASN A 465 7.67 13.82 11.49
C ASN A 465 8.89 14.43 10.77
N LEU A 466 10.03 13.76 10.80
CA LEU A 466 11.25 14.17 10.08
C LEU A 466 11.24 13.70 8.61
N TYR A 467 10.46 12.69 8.28
CA TYR A 467 10.24 12.25 6.91
C TYR A 467 9.36 13.27 6.17
N ASN A 468 10.01 14.27 5.57
CA ASN A 468 9.29 15.41 5.01
C ASN A 468 9.65 15.66 3.53
N PRO A 469 8.76 15.32 2.59
CA PRO A 469 9.00 15.53 1.16
C PRO A 469 9.02 17.01 0.73
N TYR A 470 8.50 17.93 1.55
CA TYR A 470 8.53 19.36 1.29
C TYR A 470 9.86 20.03 1.69
N HIS A 471 10.80 19.27 2.25
CA HIS A 471 12.09 19.84 2.65
C HIS A 471 12.87 20.36 1.42
N PRO A 472 13.47 21.57 1.47
CA PRO A 472 14.19 22.18 0.33
C PRO A 472 15.27 21.26 -0.27
N ALA A 473 15.96 20.44 0.54
CA ALA A 473 16.95 19.49 0.04
C ALA A 473 16.33 18.44 -0.90
N VAL A 474 15.10 17.98 -0.63
CA VAL A 474 14.37 17.05 -1.50
C VAL A 474 14.01 17.72 -2.81
N ILE A 475 13.50 18.95 -2.76
CA ILE A 475 13.15 19.77 -3.94
C ILE A 475 14.38 19.97 -4.82
N TYR A 476 15.51 20.33 -4.22
CA TYR A 476 16.78 20.50 -4.93
C TYR A 476 17.24 19.21 -5.62
N MET A 477 17.20 18.07 -4.91
CA MET A 477 17.61 16.78 -5.49
C MET A 477 16.70 16.34 -6.63
N LEU A 478 15.38 16.47 -6.50
CA LEU A 478 14.43 16.18 -7.59
C LEU A 478 14.75 17.01 -8.85
N ASN A 479 14.98 18.31 -8.68
CA ASN A 479 15.35 19.18 -9.80
C ASN A 479 16.68 18.77 -10.43
N ASN A 480 17.69 18.40 -9.63
CA ASN A 480 18.98 17.94 -10.14
C ASN A 480 18.86 16.67 -10.99
N ILE A 481 18.09 15.67 -10.51
CA ILE A 481 17.89 14.40 -11.22
C ILE A 481 17.16 14.64 -12.55
N ILE A 482 16.07 15.40 -12.53
CA ILE A 482 15.26 15.68 -13.73
C ILE A 482 16.09 16.47 -14.76
N ARG A 483 16.86 17.45 -14.29
CA ARG A 483 17.80 18.21 -15.13
C ARG A 483 18.84 17.29 -15.77
N ALA A 484 19.51 16.44 -14.98
CA ALA A 484 20.53 15.54 -15.47
C ALA A 484 20.02 14.59 -16.58
N GLY A 485 18.83 14.02 -16.39
CA GLY A 485 18.20 13.18 -17.41
C GLY A 485 17.85 13.94 -18.69
N ARG A 486 17.27 15.14 -18.57
CA ARG A 486 16.98 16.02 -19.70
C ARG A 486 18.25 16.39 -20.46
N ASP A 487 19.30 16.80 -19.76
CA ASP A 487 20.55 17.26 -20.38
C ASP A 487 21.28 16.08 -21.09
N ALA A 488 21.08 14.85 -20.61
CA ALA A 488 21.58 13.62 -21.25
C ALA A 488 20.61 13.04 -22.30
N ASN A 489 19.43 13.64 -22.49
CA ASN A 489 18.37 13.17 -23.38
C ASN A 489 17.92 11.73 -23.10
N ILE A 490 17.81 11.37 -21.82
CA ILE A 490 17.20 10.11 -21.38
C ILE A 490 15.86 10.36 -20.67
N GLU A 491 14.98 9.37 -20.72
CA GLU A 491 13.69 9.43 -20.05
C GLU A 491 13.86 9.49 -18.53
N VAL A 492 13.11 10.40 -17.87
CA VAL A 492 12.99 10.44 -16.42
C VAL A 492 11.53 10.28 -16.02
N SER A 493 11.27 9.36 -15.10
CA SER A 493 9.96 9.17 -14.47
C SER A 493 10.03 9.30 -12.96
N VAL A 494 8.89 9.53 -12.32
CA VAL A 494 8.74 9.44 -10.85
C VAL A 494 7.78 8.31 -10.53
N CYS A 495 8.13 7.41 -9.61
CA CYS A 495 7.32 6.22 -9.26
C CYS A 495 7.02 6.08 -7.75
N GLY A 496 7.57 6.92 -6.89
CA GLY A 496 7.26 6.96 -5.46
C GLY A 496 5.95 7.71 -5.16
N ASP A 497 5.66 7.89 -3.88
CA ASP A 497 4.41 8.49 -3.38
C ASP A 497 4.21 9.94 -3.87
N LEU A 498 5.30 10.67 -4.12
CA LEU A 498 5.22 12.02 -4.69
C LEU A 498 4.62 12.06 -6.10
N ALA A 499 4.73 10.98 -6.88
CA ALA A 499 4.09 10.90 -8.19
C ALA A 499 2.56 10.96 -8.09
N ALA A 500 1.99 10.44 -7.00
CA ALA A 500 0.56 10.41 -6.73
C ALA A 500 0.07 11.64 -5.94
N ASN A 501 0.99 12.46 -5.43
CA ASN A 501 0.65 13.66 -4.68
C ASN A 501 0.39 14.85 -5.63
N THR A 502 -0.87 15.26 -5.75
CA THR A 502 -1.29 16.34 -6.65
C THR A 502 -0.66 17.69 -6.33
N ASP A 503 -0.21 17.93 -5.09
CA ASP A 503 0.50 19.17 -4.73
C ASP A 503 1.85 19.29 -5.46
N PHE A 504 2.50 18.15 -5.74
CA PHE A 504 3.79 18.10 -6.43
C PHE A 504 3.68 18.06 -7.96
N THR A 505 2.51 17.76 -8.53
CA THR A 505 2.36 17.55 -9.98
C THR A 505 2.88 18.75 -10.78
N GLU A 506 2.45 19.97 -10.43
CA GLU A 506 2.86 21.18 -11.12
C GLU A 506 4.35 21.49 -10.95
N LEU A 507 4.89 21.30 -9.75
CA LEU A 507 6.32 21.46 -9.48
C LEU A 507 7.16 20.53 -10.34
N LEU A 508 6.81 19.25 -10.39
CA LEU A 508 7.52 18.24 -11.17
C LEU A 508 7.48 18.53 -12.67
N LEU A 509 6.33 18.98 -13.20
CA LEU A 509 6.20 19.45 -14.58
C LEU A 509 7.08 20.70 -14.83
N GLY A 510 7.09 21.65 -13.91
CA GLY A 510 7.94 22.83 -13.97
C GLY A 510 9.43 22.52 -13.94
N MET A 511 9.85 21.43 -13.30
CA MET A 511 11.23 20.90 -13.37
C MET A 511 11.54 20.25 -14.72
N GLY A 512 10.51 19.92 -15.53
CA GLY A 512 10.63 19.29 -16.83
C GLY A 512 10.34 17.78 -16.85
N LEU A 513 9.72 17.25 -15.80
CA LEU A 513 9.26 15.85 -15.79
C LEU A 513 8.17 15.67 -16.86
N LYS A 514 8.22 14.54 -17.60
CA LYS A 514 7.24 14.19 -18.63
C LYS A 514 6.58 12.84 -18.44
N LYS A 515 6.91 12.15 -17.34
CA LYS A 515 6.37 10.81 -17.07
C LYS A 515 6.13 10.57 -15.60
N PHE A 516 4.90 10.23 -15.26
CA PHE A 516 4.46 9.84 -13.92
C PHE A 516 4.16 8.34 -13.91
N SER A 517 4.51 7.66 -12.83
CA SER A 517 4.09 6.28 -12.57
C SER A 517 3.43 6.22 -11.19
N VAL A 518 2.13 5.99 -11.16
CA VAL A 518 1.29 6.17 -9.97
C VAL A 518 0.56 4.88 -9.62
N PRO A 519 0.07 4.71 -8.39
CA PRO A 519 -0.92 3.68 -8.09
C PRO A 519 -2.14 3.85 -9.01
N GLN A 520 -2.71 2.74 -9.50
CA GLN A 520 -3.79 2.76 -10.48
C GLN A 520 -4.97 3.70 -10.11
N PRO A 521 -5.47 3.73 -8.85
CA PRO A 521 -6.57 4.63 -8.48
C PRO A 521 -6.25 6.13 -8.61
N MET A 522 -4.97 6.48 -8.69
CA MET A 522 -4.52 7.87 -8.81
C MET A 522 -4.33 8.33 -10.27
N ALA A 523 -4.38 7.42 -11.24
CA ALA A 523 -4.08 7.74 -12.64
C ALA A 523 -4.99 8.85 -13.20
N SER A 524 -6.31 8.69 -13.11
CA SER A 524 -7.27 9.69 -13.59
C SER A 524 -7.14 11.03 -12.83
N ARG A 525 -6.85 10.98 -11.53
CA ARG A 525 -6.66 12.18 -10.70
C ARG A 525 -5.43 12.99 -11.12
N ILE A 526 -4.33 12.31 -11.42
CA ILE A 526 -3.10 12.96 -11.92
C ILE A 526 -3.32 13.51 -13.34
N LYS A 527 -3.98 12.76 -14.24
CA LYS A 527 -4.36 13.27 -15.57
C LYS A 527 -5.20 14.55 -15.48
N TYR A 528 -6.20 14.54 -14.59
CA TYR A 528 -7.04 15.71 -14.37
C TYR A 528 -6.23 16.89 -13.85
N LYS A 529 -5.34 16.67 -12.87
CA LYS A 529 -4.46 17.76 -12.38
C LYS A 529 -3.57 18.31 -13.49
N ILE A 530 -2.98 17.42 -14.32
CA ILE A 530 -2.14 17.80 -15.47
C ILE A 530 -2.90 18.70 -16.45
N SER A 531 -4.16 18.39 -16.75
CA SER A 531 -4.95 19.12 -17.77
C SER A 531 -5.18 20.60 -17.42
N GLY A 532 -5.11 20.95 -16.14
CA GLY A 532 -5.23 22.34 -15.67
C GLY A 532 -3.91 23.11 -15.54
N ILE A 533 -2.76 22.48 -15.83
CA ILE A 533 -1.44 23.09 -15.59
C ILE A 533 -0.89 23.74 -16.86
N ASN A 534 -0.45 24.99 -16.74
CA ASN A 534 0.36 25.69 -17.75
C ASN A 534 1.84 25.54 -17.41
N LEU A 535 2.66 25.14 -18.38
CA LEU A 535 4.09 24.86 -18.14
C LEU A 535 4.93 26.09 -17.85
N ASP A 536 4.54 27.28 -18.33
CA ASP A 536 5.28 28.51 -18.01
C ASP A 536 5.07 28.89 -16.54
N GLU A 537 3.82 28.81 -16.04
CA GLU A 537 3.50 29.02 -14.63
C GLU A 537 4.19 27.96 -13.74
N ALA A 538 4.20 26.71 -14.17
CA ALA A 538 4.89 25.62 -13.49
C ALA A 538 6.41 25.87 -13.38
N ARG A 539 7.04 26.45 -14.42
CA ARG A 539 8.46 26.85 -14.38
C ARG A 539 8.73 27.96 -13.37
N GLU A 540 7.84 28.95 -13.28
CA GLU A 540 7.95 30.01 -12.26
C GLU A 540 7.79 29.45 -10.85
N LEU A 541 6.83 28.54 -10.67
CA LEU A 541 6.64 27.82 -9.40
C LEU A 541 7.91 27.10 -8.97
N LYS A 542 8.55 26.37 -9.89
CA LYS A 542 9.83 25.68 -9.62
C LYS A 542 10.89 26.66 -9.09
N TYR A 543 11.07 27.81 -9.71
CA TYR A 543 12.08 28.76 -9.24
C TYR A 543 11.78 29.28 -7.84
N ARG A 544 10.52 29.54 -7.52
CA ARG A 544 10.10 29.92 -6.17
C ARG A 544 10.34 28.81 -5.16
N ALA A 545 10.00 27.56 -5.50
CA ALA A 545 10.21 26.41 -4.63
C ALA A 545 11.70 26.10 -4.38
N LEU A 546 12.57 26.31 -5.38
CA LEU A 546 14.02 26.15 -5.24
C LEU A 546 14.69 27.29 -4.43
N ALA A 547 14.03 28.44 -4.31
CA ALA A 547 14.50 29.57 -3.51
C ALA A 547 13.98 29.53 -2.06
N ALA A 548 13.06 28.63 -1.74
CA ALA A 548 12.50 28.50 -0.41
C ALA A 548 13.55 28.05 0.61
N GLU A 549 13.55 28.65 1.80
CA GLU A 549 14.52 28.39 2.86
C GLU A 549 14.07 27.25 3.78
N ASP A 550 12.75 27.04 3.92
CA ASP A 550 12.18 26.01 4.77
C ASP A 550 10.98 25.28 4.15
N GLU A 551 10.57 24.20 4.80
CA GLU A 551 9.45 23.36 4.37
C GLU A 551 8.09 24.03 4.41
N THR A 552 7.90 24.99 5.33
CA THR A 552 6.64 25.73 5.47
C THR A 552 6.46 26.64 4.27
N GLU A 553 7.54 27.28 3.84
CA GLU A 553 7.54 28.11 2.64
C GLU A 553 7.28 27.26 1.39
N VAL A 554 7.92 26.09 1.22
CA VAL A 554 7.64 25.16 0.13
C VAL A 554 6.17 24.73 0.15
N LYS A 555 5.63 24.32 1.30
CA LYS A 555 4.20 23.96 1.43
C LYS A 555 3.28 25.09 1.02
N ASN A 556 3.59 26.32 1.45
CA ASN A 556 2.78 27.50 1.11
C ASN A 556 2.84 27.83 -0.39
N ILE A 557 3.99 27.63 -1.02
CA ILE A 557 4.17 27.82 -2.47
C ILE A 557 3.32 26.79 -3.23
N LEU A 558 3.38 25.52 -2.85
CA LEU A 558 2.66 24.45 -3.55
C LEU A 558 1.15 24.45 -3.29
N LYS A 559 0.68 24.91 -2.12
CA LYS A 559 -0.75 24.95 -1.76
C LYS A 559 -1.48 26.20 -2.21
N LYS A 560 -0.79 27.30 -2.55
CA LYS A 560 -1.42 28.55 -3.03
C LYS A 560 -2.03 28.45 -4.43
N ILE A 561 -1.95 27.28 -5.05
CA ILE A 561 -2.49 27.01 -6.38
C ILE A 561 -3.73 26.14 -6.22
N LYS A 562 -4.75 26.72 -5.63
CA LYS A 562 -6.13 26.20 -5.63
C LYS A 562 -7.03 27.17 -6.36
#